data_cc823cdc4617829fcef101ddef5f9204
#
_entry.id   cc823cdc4617829fcef101ddef5f9204
#
_cell.length_a   1.000
_cell.length_b   1.000
_cell.length_c   1.000
_cell.angle_alpha   90.00
_cell.angle_beta   90.00
_cell.angle_gamma   90.00
#
_symmetry.space_group_name_H-M   'P 1'
#
loop_
_entity.id
_entity.type
_entity.pdbx_description
1 polymer ?
#
loop_
_entity_poly.entity_id
_entity_poly.type
_entity_poly.pdbx_seq_one_letter_code
_entity_poly.pdbx_strand_id
1 'polypeptide(L)'
;QIHSAAQLKETNGGDFLIDDLWVSGFPERHTYWSGSERIAADTSHMRHRLLFFPQGLEVLEENREKAEEIGAVEVPARNGYYPSLGDLRFAVDPQRIGTYVFTTEFDGDGRVEAFRSSAEDPHEQYTREAPSSIRLATRARDGGDGDQVIGRSGPSKIVDQVCYEGLEAGERYLLKANVVDRESGEPL
;
A
#
# COMPACT_ATOMS: atom_id res chain seq x y z
N GLN A 1 -24.50 6.62 5.64
CA GLN A 1 -23.20 6.24 6.22
C GLN A 1 -22.57 5.16 5.36
N ILE A 2 -21.31 5.29 5.14
CA ILE A 2 -20.48 4.29 4.44
C ILE A 2 -19.43 3.83 5.43
N HIS A 3 -19.24 2.52 5.51
CA HIS A 3 -18.17 1.90 6.29
C HIS A 3 -17.50 0.88 5.39
N SER A 4 -16.22 0.97 5.26
CA SER A 4 -15.41 0.01 4.53
C SER A 4 -14.05 -0.21 5.20
N ALA A 5 -13.29 -1.16 4.72
CA ALA A 5 -11.95 -1.43 5.22
C ALA A 5 -11.07 -1.94 4.08
N ALA A 6 -10.07 -1.15 3.76
CA ALA A 6 -9.08 -1.48 2.75
C ALA A 6 -8.26 -2.72 3.15
N GLN A 7 -8.09 -3.67 2.25
CA GLN A 7 -7.32 -4.89 2.47
C GLN A 7 -6.41 -5.18 1.29
N LEU A 8 -5.15 -5.48 1.57
CA LEU A 8 -4.23 -6.01 0.57
C LEU A 8 -4.45 -7.52 0.42
N LYS A 9 -4.58 -7.98 -0.82
CA LYS A 9 -4.50 -9.41 -1.17
C LYS A 9 -3.38 -9.64 -2.16
N GLU A 10 -2.42 -10.43 -1.75
CA GLU A 10 -1.35 -10.93 -2.61
C GLU A 10 -1.82 -12.22 -3.30
N THR A 11 -1.61 -12.30 -4.58
CA THR A 11 -1.89 -13.50 -5.38
C THR A 11 -0.75 -13.78 -6.34
N ASN A 12 -0.69 -15.00 -6.90
CA ASN A 12 0.29 -15.36 -7.94
C ASN A 12 0.21 -14.50 -9.21
N GLY A 13 -0.83 -13.65 -9.32
CA GLY A 13 -1.07 -12.75 -10.46
C GLY A 13 -0.82 -11.27 -10.17
N GLY A 14 -0.27 -10.92 -9.02
CA GLY A 14 0.01 -9.55 -8.58
C GLY A 14 -0.68 -9.15 -7.28
N ASP A 15 -0.39 -7.96 -6.80
CA ASP A 15 -0.98 -7.38 -5.62
C ASP A 15 -2.28 -6.67 -5.99
N PHE A 16 -3.31 -6.87 -5.16
CA PHE A 16 -4.60 -6.22 -5.32
C PHE A 16 -5.04 -5.59 -4.01
N LEU A 17 -5.58 -4.37 -4.09
CA LEU A 17 -6.36 -3.79 -3.02
C LEU A 17 -7.84 -4.07 -3.26
N ILE A 18 -8.51 -4.46 -2.20
CA ILE A 18 -9.95 -4.73 -2.18
C ILE A 18 -10.59 -3.94 -1.07
N ASP A 19 -11.85 -3.62 -1.23
CA ASP A 19 -12.66 -2.99 -0.22
C ASP A 19 -13.98 -3.72 -0.04
N ASP A 20 -14.41 -3.87 1.21
CA ASP A 20 -15.73 -4.37 1.59
C ASP A 20 -16.60 -3.18 1.99
N LEU A 21 -17.55 -2.82 1.15
CA LEU A 21 -18.34 -1.59 1.29
C LEU A 21 -19.69 -1.86 1.96
N TRP A 22 -19.96 -1.18 3.08
CA TRP A 22 -21.27 -1.14 3.74
C TRP A 22 -21.93 0.22 3.53
N VAL A 23 -23.14 0.22 3.02
CA VAL A 23 -23.91 1.43 2.73
C VAL A 23 -25.21 1.43 3.51
N SER A 24 -25.50 2.55 4.18
CA SER A 24 -26.77 2.79 4.88
C SER A 24 -27.20 4.24 4.73
N GLY A 25 -28.51 4.49 4.87
CA GLY A 25 -29.08 5.83 4.82
C GLY A 25 -29.86 6.15 3.54
N PHE A 26 -29.80 5.30 2.51
CA PHE A 26 -30.74 5.42 1.42
C PHE A 26 -32.16 5.04 1.85
N PRO A 27 -33.21 5.66 1.29
CA PRO A 27 -34.57 5.25 1.50
C PRO A 27 -34.78 3.78 1.14
N GLU A 28 -35.65 3.09 1.87
CA GLU A 28 -36.00 1.71 1.52
C GLU A 28 -36.47 1.64 0.07
N ARG A 29 -35.91 0.70 -0.71
CA ARG A 29 -36.13 0.55 -2.14
C ARG A 29 -35.85 1.78 -2.97
N HIS A 30 -34.98 2.66 -2.54
CA HIS A 30 -34.49 3.85 -3.28
C HIS A 30 -35.05 3.97 -4.72
N THR A 31 -36.34 4.23 -4.83
CA THR A 31 -37.05 4.43 -6.09
C THR A 31 -37.44 5.89 -6.22
N TYR A 32 -37.54 6.42 -7.40
CA TYR A 32 -38.03 7.78 -7.64
C TYR A 32 -39.14 7.77 -8.70
N TRP A 33 -39.90 8.86 -8.73
CA TRP A 33 -40.96 9.05 -9.68
C TRP A 33 -40.52 10.06 -10.75
N SER A 34 -40.67 9.69 -12.02
CA SER A 34 -40.52 10.61 -13.13
C SER A 34 -41.90 10.80 -13.78
N GLY A 35 -42.52 11.93 -13.48
CA GLY A 35 -43.92 12.12 -13.84
C GLY A 35 -44.86 11.14 -13.11
N SER A 36 -45.53 10.28 -13.86
CA SER A 36 -46.40 9.20 -13.35
C SER A 36 -45.71 7.83 -13.30
N GLU A 37 -44.48 7.74 -13.75
CA GLU A 37 -43.75 6.48 -13.82
C GLU A 37 -42.81 6.31 -12.62
N ARG A 38 -42.87 5.12 -12.03
CA ARG A 38 -41.96 4.70 -10.96
C ARG A 38 -40.69 4.11 -11.55
N ILE A 39 -39.57 4.74 -11.29
CA ILE A 39 -38.26 4.28 -11.75
C ILE A 39 -37.59 3.46 -10.65
N ALA A 40 -36.99 2.32 -11.04
CA ALA A 40 -36.34 1.40 -10.11
C ALA A 40 -35.13 2.03 -9.40
N ALA A 41 -34.84 1.56 -8.19
CA ALA A 41 -33.81 2.07 -7.30
C ALA A 41 -32.38 1.97 -7.83
N ASP A 42 -32.15 1.04 -8.72
CA ASP A 42 -30.83 0.68 -9.26
C ASP A 42 -30.43 1.51 -10.49
N THR A 43 -31.19 2.56 -10.83
CA THR A 43 -30.83 3.54 -11.86
C THR A 43 -29.84 4.59 -11.37
N SER A 44 -29.71 4.78 -10.04
CA SER A 44 -28.72 5.66 -9.43
C SER A 44 -27.53 4.85 -8.97
N HIS A 45 -26.33 5.38 -9.18
CA HIS A 45 -25.08 4.72 -8.84
C HIS A 45 -24.21 5.60 -7.96
N MET A 46 -23.44 4.96 -7.10
CA MET A 46 -22.30 5.57 -6.41
C MET A 46 -21.04 5.21 -7.18
N ARG A 47 -20.07 6.11 -7.18
CA ARG A 47 -18.75 5.87 -7.74
C ARG A 47 -17.80 5.48 -6.60
N HIS A 48 -17.27 4.28 -6.66
CA HIS A 48 -16.26 3.79 -5.74
C HIS A 48 -14.90 3.83 -6.41
N ARG A 49 -13.92 4.51 -5.80
CA ARG A 49 -12.64 4.84 -6.41
C ARG A 49 -11.48 4.40 -5.52
N LEU A 50 -10.38 4.00 -6.15
CA LEU A 50 -9.08 3.89 -5.50
C LEU A 50 -8.19 5.06 -5.96
N LEU A 51 -7.79 5.88 -5.00
CA LEU A 51 -6.87 7.00 -5.18
C LEU A 51 -5.49 6.63 -4.65
N PHE A 52 -4.45 7.16 -5.27
CA PHE A 52 -3.08 7.01 -4.82
C PHE A 52 -2.44 8.35 -4.51
N PHE A 53 -1.99 8.50 -3.28
CA PHE A 53 -1.21 9.63 -2.77
C PHE A 53 0.26 9.20 -2.75
N PRO A 54 1.10 9.71 -3.66
CA PRO A 54 2.53 9.34 -3.69
C PRO A 54 3.25 9.82 -2.42
N GLN A 55 4.37 9.19 -2.12
CA GLN A 55 5.21 9.57 -0.97
C GLN A 55 5.49 11.08 -0.97
N GLY A 56 5.25 11.73 0.17
CA GLY A 56 5.40 13.18 0.33
C GLY A 56 4.14 14.00 0.05
N LEU A 57 3.09 13.41 -0.51
CA LEU A 57 1.76 14.01 -0.58
C LEU A 57 0.92 13.53 0.60
N GLU A 58 0.57 14.43 1.51
CA GLU A 58 -0.26 14.09 2.68
C GLU A 58 -1.69 13.72 2.25
N VAL A 59 -2.26 12.73 2.94
CA VAL A 59 -3.66 12.30 2.72
C VAL A 59 -4.58 13.27 3.43
N LEU A 60 -4.94 14.34 2.72
CA LEU A 60 -5.86 15.39 3.18
C LEU A 60 -6.93 15.64 2.10
N GLU A 61 -8.12 16.05 2.50
CA GLU A 61 -9.18 16.39 1.53
C GLU A 61 -8.76 17.45 0.51
N GLU A 62 -7.98 18.45 0.92
CA GLU A 62 -7.43 19.48 0.03
C GLU A 62 -6.45 18.96 -1.02
N ASN A 63 -5.88 17.78 -0.80
CA ASN A 63 -4.94 17.12 -1.71
C ASN A 63 -5.61 16.07 -2.60
N ARG A 64 -6.89 15.82 -2.41
CA ARG A 64 -7.64 14.78 -3.14
C ARG A 64 -7.53 14.92 -4.66
N GLU A 65 -7.62 16.14 -5.19
CA GLU A 65 -7.51 16.42 -6.62
C GLU A 65 -6.07 16.28 -7.16
N LYS A 66 -5.08 16.17 -6.29
CA LYS A 66 -3.67 15.91 -6.64
C LYS A 66 -3.34 14.42 -6.62
N ALA A 67 -4.19 13.60 -6.00
CA ALA A 67 -4.04 12.16 -5.99
C ALA A 67 -4.34 11.57 -7.37
N GLU A 68 -3.65 10.49 -7.70
CA GLU A 68 -3.88 9.77 -8.95
C GLU A 68 -5.04 8.78 -8.77
N GLU A 69 -6.01 8.78 -9.67
CA GLU A 69 -7.04 7.76 -9.72
C GLU A 69 -6.46 6.48 -10.32
N ILE A 70 -6.37 5.42 -9.53
CA ILE A 70 -5.93 4.09 -9.99
C ILE A 70 -7.05 3.38 -10.71
N GLY A 71 -8.28 3.58 -10.27
CA GLY A 71 -9.46 3.04 -10.91
C GLY A 71 -10.74 3.43 -10.20
N ALA A 72 -11.85 3.19 -10.85
CA ALA A 72 -13.18 3.44 -10.31
C ALA A 72 -14.17 2.39 -10.81
N VAL A 73 -15.21 2.14 -10.02
CA VAL A 73 -16.33 1.28 -10.38
C VAL A 73 -17.64 1.89 -9.91
N GLU A 74 -18.67 1.70 -10.70
CA GLU A 74 -20.03 2.12 -10.37
C GLU A 74 -20.73 1.01 -9.60
N VAL A 75 -21.30 1.34 -8.44
CA VAL A 75 -22.09 0.43 -7.61
C VAL A 75 -23.50 1.00 -7.42
N PRO A 76 -24.56 0.17 -7.35
CA PRO A 76 -25.92 0.67 -7.17
C PRO A 76 -26.06 1.51 -5.89
N ALA A 77 -26.73 2.67 -5.98
CA ALA A 77 -26.98 3.57 -4.84
C ALA A 77 -28.11 3.03 -3.95
N ARG A 78 -27.82 2.06 -3.11
CA ARG A 78 -28.80 1.44 -2.19
C ARG A 78 -28.13 0.96 -0.91
N ASN A 79 -28.93 0.76 0.13
CA ASN A 79 -28.46 0.14 1.35
C ASN A 79 -28.04 -1.32 1.11
N GLY A 80 -26.99 -1.73 1.77
CA GLY A 80 -26.52 -3.12 1.73
C GLY A 80 -25.03 -3.28 1.92
N TYR A 81 -24.65 -4.52 1.90
CA TYR A 81 -23.26 -4.94 1.90
C TYR A 81 -22.84 -5.29 0.47
N TYR A 82 -21.75 -4.67 0.03
CA TYR A 82 -21.09 -4.93 -1.23
C TYR A 82 -19.78 -5.63 -0.90
N PRO A 83 -19.78 -6.99 -0.81
CA PRO A 83 -18.57 -7.74 -0.57
C PRO A 83 -17.61 -7.44 -1.70
N SER A 84 -16.32 -7.53 -1.41
CA SER A 84 -15.25 -7.38 -2.41
C SER A 84 -15.63 -8.10 -3.70
N LEU A 85 -16.54 -7.46 -4.40
CA LEU A 85 -17.03 -7.91 -5.69
C LEU A 85 -15.80 -8.02 -6.58
N GLY A 86 -15.75 -9.00 -7.45
CA GLY A 86 -14.64 -9.15 -8.38
C GLY A 86 -14.24 -7.83 -9.07
N ASP A 87 -15.17 -6.88 -9.14
CA ASP A 87 -15.03 -5.56 -9.72
C ASP A 87 -14.51 -4.49 -8.74
N LEU A 88 -14.61 -4.68 -7.41
CA LEU A 88 -14.00 -3.81 -6.38
C LEU A 88 -12.55 -4.21 -6.07
N ARG A 89 -11.88 -4.75 -7.04
CA ARG A 89 -10.54 -5.27 -6.97
C ARG A 89 -9.63 -4.47 -7.88
N PHE A 90 -8.71 -3.73 -7.31
CA PHE A 90 -7.81 -2.85 -8.05
C PHE A 90 -6.38 -3.40 -8.01
N ALA A 91 -5.81 -3.64 -9.18
CA ALA A 91 -4.40 -4.02 -9.28
C ALA A 91 -3.52 -2.84 -8.87
N VAL A 92 -2.53 -3.09 -8.03
CA VAL A 92 -1.58 -2.08 -7.56
C VAL A 92 -0.15 -2.49 -7.90
N ASP A 93 0.66 -1.50 -8.22
CA ASP A 93 2.08 -1.71 -8.49
C ASP A 93 2.83 -1.89 -7.15
N PRO A 94 3.48 -3.04 -6.90
CA PRO A 94 4.22 -3.29 -5.67
C PRO A 94 5.45 -2.37 -5.49
N GLN A 95 5.89 -1.67 -6.53
CA GLN A 95 7.02 -0.75 -6.47
C GLN A 95 6.62 0.68 -6.10
N ARG A 96 5.33 0.99 -6.09
CA ARG A 96 4.87 2.34 -5.77
C ARG A 96 4.78 2.56 -4.27
N ILE A 97 5.50 3.58 -3.78
CA ILE A 97 5.55 4.01 -2.39
C ILE A 97 4.58 5.16 -2.17
N GLY A 98 3.71 5.04 -1.18
CA GLY A 98 2.68 6.02 -0.87
C GLY A 98 1.45 5.39 -0.24
N THR A 99 0.36 6.15 -0.19
CA THR A 99 -0.91 5.71 0.44
C THR A 99 -2.00 5.57 -0.61
N TYR A 100 -2.61 4.41 -0.66
CA TYR A 100 -3.81 4.13 -1.42
C TYR A 100 -5.03 4.40 -0.54
N VAL A 101 -6.06 5.02 -1.09
CA VAL A 101 -7.27 5.41 -0.34
C VAL A 101 -8.50 5.06 -1.14
N PHE A 102 -9.39 4.27 -0.54
CA PHE A 102 -10.72 4.06 -1.10
C PHE A 102 -11.63 5.24 -0.79
N THR A 103 -12.40 5.66 -1.77
CA THR A 103 -13.41 6.70 -1.59
C THR A 103 -14.68 6.36 -2.35
N THR A 104 -15.83 6.70 -1.78
CA THR A 104 -17.14 6.50 -2.40
C THR A 104 -17.85 7.83 -2.52
N GLU A 105 -18.41 8.10 -3.68
CA GLU A 105 -19.09 9.34 -4.02
C GLU A 105 -20.49 9.05 -4.56
N PHE A 106 -21.42 9.94 -4.28
CA PHE A 106 -22.75 9.96 -4.85
C PHE A 106 -23.13 11.41 -5.19
N ASP A 107 -23.49 11.65 -6.44
CA ASP A 107 -23.78 13.01 -6.92
C ASP A 107 -25.16 13.54 -6.50
N GLY A 108 -25.94 12.69 -5.84
CA GLY A 108 -27.31 12.99 -5.52
C GLY A 108 -28.25 12.65 -6.70
N ASP A 109 -29.55 12.56 -6.40
CA ASP A 109 -30.57 12.25 -7.42
C ASP A 109 -31.88 13.02 -7.20
N GLY A 110 -31.83 14.09 -6.44
CA GLY A 110 -32.99 14.92 -6.08
C GLY A 110 -33.82 14.38 -4.92
N ARG A 111 -33.52 13.16 -4.43
CA ARG A 111 -34.14 12.53 -3.26
C ARG A 111 -33.16 12.29 -2.12
N VAL A 112 -31.96 11.93 -2.46
CA VAL A 112 -30.82 11.83 -1.57
C VAL A 112 -29.80 12.87 -2.01
N GLU A 113 -29.30 13.64 -1.06
CA GLU A 113 -28.29 14.65 -1.29
C GLU A 113 -26.96 13.98 -1.71
N ALA A 114 -26.18 14.72 -2.48
CA ALA A 114 -24.82 14.31 -2.82
C ALA A 114 -23.99 14.09 -1.54
N PHE A 115 -23.15 13.09 -1.54
CA PHE A 115 -22.20 12.83 -0.47
C PHE A 115 -20.89 12.27 -1.00
N ARG A 116 -19.89 12.36 -0.14
CA ARG A 116 -18.54 11.87 -0.42
C ARG A 116 -17.94 11.34 0.88
N SER A 117 -17.32 10.13 0.84
CA SER A 117 -16.54 9.64 1.97
C SER A 117 -15.26 10.46 2.14
N SER A 118 -14.75 10.54 3.36
CA SER A 118 -13.49 11.24 3.65
C SER A 118 -12.28 10.44 3.15
N ALA A 119 -11.35 11.11 2.49
CA ALA A 119 -10.04 10.51 2.18
C ALA A 119 -9.18 10.32 3.44
N GLU A 120 -9.51 11.04 4.52
CA GLU A 120 -8.74 11.00 5.78
C GLU A 120 -9.17 9.87 6.72
N ASP A 121 -10.18 9.06 6.36
CA ASP A 121 -10.57 7.90 7.16
C ASP A 121 -9.46 6.83 7.12
N PRO A 122 -8.82 6.52 8.27
CA PRO A 122 -7.71 5.56 8.30
C PRO A 122 -8.12 4.13 7.96
N HIS A 123 -9.41 3.77 8.05
CA HIS A 123 -9.91 2.44 7.68
C HIS A 123 -9.95 2.24 6.16
N GLU A 124 -9.99 3.35 5.41
CA GLU A 124 -10.00 3.36 3.95
C GLU A 124 -8.59 3.43 3.34
N GLN A 125 -7.56 3.45 4.19
CA GLN A 125 -6.18 3.69 3.77
C GLN A 125 -5.33 2.42 3.83
N TYR A 126 -4.51 2.24 2.81
CA TYR A 126 -3.42 1.29 2.78
C TYR A 126 -2.11 2.00 2.41
N THR A 127 -1.17 2.05 3.34
CA THR A 127 0.13 2.69 3.12
C THR A 127 1.21 1.66 2.82
N ARG A 128 1.93 1.86 1.72
CA ARG A 128 3.14 1.15 1.39
C ARG A 128 4.33 2.07 1.64
N GLU A 129 5.13 1.70 2.62
CA GLU A 129 6.34 2.42 2.96
C GLU A 129 7.52 2.02 2.07
N ALA A 130 8.49 2.93 1.92
CA ALA A 130 9.76 2.55 1.33
C ALA A 130 10.43 1.47 2.21
N PRO A 131 11.04 0.45 1.60
CA PRO A 131 11.81 -0.50 2.38
C PRO A 131 12.83 0.27 3.22
N SER A 132 12.90 -0.09 4.51
CA SER A 132 13.86 0.52 5.42
C SER A 132 15.24 0.41 4.81
N SER A 133 16.03 1.50 4.83
CA SER A 133 17.37 1.50 4.27
C SER A 133 18.20 0.38 4.91
N ILE A 134 18.66 -0.57 4.11
CA ILE A 134 19.55 -1.64 4.59
C ILE A 134 20.86 -0.98 5.04
N ARG A 135 21.22 -1.22 6.29
CA ARG A 135 22.50 -0.81 6.85
C ARG A 135 23.37 -2.03 7.06
N LEU A 136 24.61 -1.92 6.64
CA LEU A 136 25.64 -2.91 6.84
C LEU A 136 26.81 -2.29 7.61
N ALA A 137 27.27 -2.98 8.63
CA ALA A 137 28.50 -2.69 9.32
C ALA A 137 29.32 -3.98 9.46
N THR A 138 30.62 -3.89 9.23
CA THR A 138 31.52 -5.02 9.36
C THR A 138 32.65 -4.71 10.33
N ARG A 139 33.15 -5.75 11.00
CA ARG A 139 34.32 -5.66 11.87
C ARG A 139 35.21 -6.90 11.71
N ALA A 140 36.32 -6.70 11.01
CA ALA A 140 37.33 -7.72 10.84
C ALA A 140 38.21 -7.88 12.09
N ARG A 141 38.61 -9.12 12.39
CA ARG A 141 39.47 -9.47 13.50
C ARG A 141 40.42 -10.61 13.12
N ASP A 142 41.56 -10.74 13.83
CA ASP A 142 42.34 -11.95 13.80
C ASP A 142 41.53 -13.11 14.42
N GLY A 143 41.46 -14.23 13.71
CA GLY A 143 40.75 -15.43 14.19
C GLY A 143 41.52 -16.21 15.25
N GLY A 144 42.76 -15.83 15.57
CA GLY A 144 43.60 -16.47 16.60
C GLY A 144 43.36 -15.86 17.98
N ASP A 145 43.46 -14.56 18.12
CA ASP A 145 43.35 -13.86 19.39
C ASP A 145 42.21 -12.81 19.46
N GLY A 146 41.57 -12.56 18.33
CA GLY A 146 40.38 -11.67 18.25
C GLY A 146 40.72 -10.19 18.19
N ASP A 147 41.98 -9.80 18.11
CA ASP A 147 42.39 -8.42 17.93
C ASP A 147 42.26 -7.97 16.44
N GLN A 148 42.74 -6.79 16.10
CA GLN A 148 42.71 -6.25 14.73
C GLN A 148 44.10 -6.22 14.06
N VAL A 149 45.06 -6.93 14.61
CA VAL A 149 46.45 -6.99 14.15
C VAL A 149 46.81 -8.42 13.76
N ILE A 150 47.07 -8.65 12.48
CA ILE A 150 47.50 -9.95 11.98
C ILE A 150 49.01 -10.03 11.97
N GLY A 151 49.58 -11.03 12.64
CA GLY A 151 50.99 -11.32 12.63
C GLY A 151 51.48 -11.79 11.25
N ARG A 152 52.70 -11.35 10.86
CA ARG A 152 53.30 -11.69 9.55
C ARG A 152 53.87 -13.12 9.46
N SER A 153 53.86 -13.86 10.56
CA SER A 153 54.47 -15.20 10.61
C SER A 153 53.40 -16.30 10.73
N GLY A 154 53.23 -17.05 9.66
CA GLY A 154 52.36 -18.20 9.61
C GLY A 154 51.00 -17.96 8.96
N PRO A 155 50.18 -19.00 8.81
CA PRO A 155 48.85 -18.87 8.24
C PRO A 155 47.94 -18.10 9.21
N SER A 156 47.38 -17.00 8.76
CA SER A 156 46.48 -16.16 9.52
C SER A 156 45.04 -16.36 9.05
N LYS A 157 44.10 -16.30 9.99
CA LYS A 157 42.67 -16.38 9.72
C LYS A 157 42.01 -15.05 10.03
N ILE A 158 41.34 -14.48 9.05
CA ILE A 158 40.51 -13.29 9.25
C ILE A 158 39.07 -13.73 9.49
N VAL A 159 38.47 -13.21 10.55
CA VAL A 159 37.05 -13.36 10.86
C VAL A 159 36.40 -12.00 10.75
N ASP A 160 35.39 -11.90 9.86
CA ASP A 160 34.60 -10.70 9.73
C ASP A 160 33.23 -10.89 10.35
N GLN A 161 32.90 -10.01 11.27
CA GLN A 161 31.58 -9.94 11.88
C GLN A 161 30.73 -8.95 11.11
N VAL A 162 29.65 -9.42 10.50
CA VAL A 162 28.70 -8.58 9.78
C VAL A 162 27.47 -8.33 10.61
N CYS A 163 27.16 -7.06 10.86
CA CYS A 163 25.91 -6.61 11.45
C CYS A 163 25.06 -5.97 10.34
N TYR A 164 23.79 -6.26 10.35
CA TYR A 164 22.85 -5.70 9.38
C TYR A 164 21.55 -5.29 10.05
N GLU A 165 20.91 -4.26 9.48
CA GLU A 165 19.60 -3.75 9.88
C GLU A 165 18.78 -3.48 8.62
N GLY A 166 17.44 -3.54 8.74
CA GLY A 166 16.52 -3.19 7.67
C GLY A 166 16.30 -4.28 6.62
N LEU A 167 16.72 -5.53 6.88
CA LEU A 167 16.36 -6.66 6.04
C LEU A 167 14.93 -7.14 6.34
N GLU A 168 14.18 -7.49 5.31
CA GLU A 168 12.83 -8.02 5.45
C GLU A 168 12.86 -9.52 5.79
N ALA A 169 12.02 -9.91 6.75
CA ALA A 169 11.94 -11.30 7.18
C ALA A 169 11.34 -12.17 6.06
N GLY A 170 12.02 -13.28 5.74
CA GLY A 170 11.59 -14.21 4.68
C GLY A 170 12.20 -13.94 3.31
N GLU A 171 12.79 -12.77 3.10
CA GLU A 171 13.49 -12.44 1.85
C GLU A 171 14.89 -13.04 1.80
N ARG A 172 15.41 -13.25 0.58
CA ARG A 172 16.75 -13.79 0.34
C ARG A 172 17.71 -12.71 -0.09
N TYR A 173 18.80 -12.58 0.63
CA TYR A 173 19.85 -11.60 0.37
C TYR A 173 21.18 -12.31 0.06
N LEU A 174 21.95 -11.76 -0.84
CA LEU A 174 23.29 -12.23 -1.15
C LEU A 174 24.32 -11.26 -0.56
N LEU A 175 25.05 -11.70 0.46
CA LEU A 175 26.20 -10.98 0.99
C LEU A 175 27.45 -11.36 0.22
N LYS A 176 28.19 -10.37 -0.30
CA LYS A 176 29.50 -10.53 -0.91
C LYS A 176 30.52 -9.74 -0.11
N ALA A 177 31.62 -10.35 0.25
CA ALA A 177 32.73 -9.71 0.93
C ALA A 177 34.05 -10.01 0.21
N ASN A 178 34.92 -9.04 0.11
CA ASN A 178 36.28 -9.20 -0.41
C ASN A 178 37.27 -8.64 0.61
N VAL A 179 38.41 -9.30 0.74
CA VAL A 179 39.57 -8.77 1.47
C VAL A 179 40.36 -7.94 0.48
N VAL A 180 40.63 -6.68 0.84
CA VAL A 180 41.39 -5.76 -0.02
C VAL A 180 42.62 -5.24 0.74
N ASP A 181 43.66 -4.97 0.04
CA ASP A 181 44.82 -4.26 0.57
C ASP A 181 44.41 -2.82 0.90
N ARG A 182 44.80 -2.34 2.07
CA ARG A 182 44.37 -1.02 2.57
C ARG A 182 44.98 0.14 1.80
N GLU A 183 46.19 -0.02 1.29
CA GLU A 183 46.94 1.06 0.63
C GLU A 183 46.56 1.15 -0.86
N SER A 184 46.50 -0.01 -1.53
CA SER A 184 46.14 -0.08 -2.95
C SER A 184 44.64 -0.14 -3.25
N GLY A 185 43.84 -0.66 -2.32
CA GLY A 185 42.43 -0.94 -2.53
C GLY A 185 42.18 -2.19 -3.40
N GLU A 186 43.22 -2.89 -3.82
CA GLU A 186 43.10 -4.07 -4.65
C GLU A 186 42.71 -5.32 -3.84
N PRO A 187 41.96 -6.26 -4.41
CA PRO A 187 41.64 -7.53 -3.77
C PRO A 187 42.92 -8.34 -3.51
N LEU A 188 42.96 -8.97 -2.32
CA LEU A 188 44.06 -9.89 -1.94
C LEU A 188 43.79 -11.30 -2.47
#